data_ac9b257dae3e751647bad4651098bdc0
#
_entry.id   ac9b257dae3e751647bad4651098bdc0
#
_cell.length_a   1.000
_cell.length_b   1.000
_cell.length_c   1.000
_cell.angle_alpha   90.00
_cell.angle_beta   90.00
_cell.angle_gamma   90.00
#
_symmetry.space_group_name_H-M   'P 1'
#
loop_
_entity.id
_entity.type
_entity.pdbx_description
1 polymer ?
#
loop_
_entity_poly.entity_id
_entity_poly.type
_entity_poly.pdbx_seq_one_letter_code
_entity_poly.pdbx_strand_id
1 'polypeptide(L)'
;VAIVPDVFGGAEGVLGADGLGDKRVNIDFKNDQISILRSTGPVRANGFTRIPVKLRYGHLLMFDVTLAGVRPRAMLDTGAQSTIGNSSLRAALARRKRQGVENIIIGVTLDAQKGETLLAPAVELGDLTLRGMQVTFGDMYIFEAWKMTDTPALLIGMDIIGLLDSLIIDYKRRELHLRAPR
;
A
#
# COMPACT_ATOMS: atom_id res chain seq x y z
N VAL A 1 16.54 -3.76 22.08
CA VAL A 1 16.63 -2.63 21.14
C VAL A 1 17.56 -3.07 20.03
N ALA A 2 17.04 -3.21 18.83
CA ALA A 2 17.87 -3.51 17.65
C ALA A 2 18.59 -2.22 17.25
N ILE A 3 19.92 -2.26 17.18
CA ILE A 3 20.70 -1.16 16.60
C ILE A 3 20.65 -1.39 15.09
N VAL A 4 19.90 -0.56 14.40
CA VAL A 4 19.83 -0.57 12.95
C VAL A 4 20.94 0.36 12.44
N PRO A 5 21.82 -0.07 11.52
CA PRO A 5 22.78 0.84 10.91
C PRO A 5 22.03 1.98 10.20
N ASP A 6 22.71 3.11 9.99
CA ASP A 6 22.11 4.35 9.41
C ASP A 6 21.66 4.12 7.95
N VAL A 7 20.62 3.34 7.79
CA VAL A 7 19.94 3.08 6.51
C VAL A 7 18.77 4.06 6.27
N PHE A 8 18.51 4.95 7.23
CA PHE A 8 17.35 5.84 7.20
C PHE A 8 17.71 7.30 6.90
N GLY A 9 18.88 7.55 6.31
CA GLY A 9 19.24 8.87 5.80
C GLY A 9 19.26 9.97 6.86
N GLY A 10 19.71 9.67 8.08
CA GLY A 10 19.81 10.63 9.18
C GLY A 10 18.56 10.71 10.08
N ALA A 11 17.59 9.84 9.92
CA ALA A 11 16.46 9.76 10.86
C ALA A 11 16.91 9.21 12.22
N GLU A 12 16.47 9.84 13.31
CA GLU A 12 16.85 9.47 14.69
C GLU A 12 16.18 8.19 15.20
N GLY A 13 15.20 7.65 14.43
CA GLY A 13 14.50 6.42 14.79
C GLY A 13 13.36 6.04 13.88
N VAL A 14 12.74 4.92 14.19
CA VAL A 14 11.57 4.38 13.47
C VAL A 14 10.42 4.21 14.45
N LEU A 15 9.26 4.77 14.12
CA LEU A 15 8.02 4.54 14.85
C LEU A 15 7.31 3.32 14.26
N GLY A 16 7.38 2.19 14.97
CA GLY A 16 6.67 0.97 14.59
C GLY A 16 5.16 1.07 14.82
N ALA A 17 4.40 0.36 14.01
CA ALA A 17 2.94 0.34 14.09
C ALA A 17 2.40 -0.35 15.36
N ASP A 18 3.22 -1.12 16.06
CA ASP A 18 2.89 -1.81 17.33
C ASP A 18 2.50 -0.84 18.44
N GLY A 19 3.08 0.39 18.44
CA GLY A 19 2.72 1.47 19.38
C GLY A 19 1.44 2.23 19.05
N LEU A 20 0.77 1.93 17.92
CA LEU A 20 -0.30 2.75 17.36
C LEU A 20 -1.72 2.14 17.52
N GLY A 21 -1.87 1.04 18.26
CA GLY A 21 -3.12 0.26 18.33
C GLY A 21 -4.37 1.03 18.79
N ASP A 22 -4.25 2.07 19.60
CA ASP A 22 -5.35 2.95 20.02
C ASP A 22 -5.33 4.33 19.32
N LYS A 23 -4.43 4.52 18.38
CA LYS A 23 -4.17 5.81 17.74
C LYS A 23 -4.88 5.94 16.38
N ARG A 24 -4.98 7.20 16.00
CA ARG A 24 -5.28 7.67 14.66
C ARG A 24 -4.09 8.47 14.18
N VAL A 25 -3.52 8.04 13.08
CA VAL A 25 -2.44 8.74 12.37
C VAL A 25 -3.06 9.48 11.20
N ASN A 26 -2.85 10.78 11.11
CA ASN A 26 -3.22 11.59 9.96
C ASN A 26 -1.96 12.09 9.28
N ILE A 27 -1.79 11.75 8.02
CA ILE A 27 -0.70 12.20 7.17
C ILE A 27 -1.31 13.16 6.14
N ASP A 28 -0.99 14.42 6.25
CA ASP A 28 -1.41 15.48 5.32
C ASP A 28 -0.23 15.79 4.42
N PHE A 29 -0.21 15.14 3.25
CA PHE A 29 0.88 15.29 2.27
C PHE A 29 0.89 16.69 1.66
N LYS A 30 -0.27 17.33 1.56
CA LYS A 30 -0.38 18.66 0.98
C LYS A 30 0.27 19.73 1.86
N ASN A 31 0.25 19.55 3.17
CA ASN A 31 0.78 20.52 4.14
C ASN A 31 2.03 20.00 4.87
N ASP A 32 2.60 18.86 4.46
CA ASP A 32 3.77 18.21 5.07
C ASP A 32 3.61 18.01 6.59
N GLN A 33 2.44 17.52 7.01
CA GLN A 33 2.13 17.36 8.42
C GLN A 33 1.73 15.94 8.76
N ILE A 34 2.24 15.44 9.90
CA ILE A 34 1.80 14.19 10.51
C ILE A 34 1.28 14.49 11.90
N SER A 35 0.09 14.00 12.22
CA SER A 35 -0.46 14.06 13.56
C SER A 35 -0.89 12.69 14.06
N ILE A 36 -0.55 12.39 15.32
CA ILE A 36 -0.88 11.12 15.97
C ILE A 36 -1.71 11.43 17.20
N LEU A 37 -2.97 11.01 17.16
CA LEU A 37 -3.95 11.31 18.21
C LEU A 37 -4.58 10.01 18.72
N ARG A 38 -5.15 10.03 19.92
CA ARG A 38 -5.99 8.93 20.39
C ARG A 38 -7.28 8.85 19.56
N SER A 39 -7.64 7.66 19.08
CA SER A 39 -8.91 7.48 18.36
C SER A 39 -10.09 7.46 19.34
N THR A 40 -10.85 8.56 19.40
CA THR A 40 -11.98 8.76 20.34
C THR A 40 -13.35 8.63 19.71
N GLY A 41 -13.45 8.60 18.37
CA GLY A 41 -14.73 8.52 17.65
C GLY A 41 -14.56 8.30 16.15
N PRO A 42 -15.64 8.26 15.36
CA PRO A 42 -15.55 8.12 13.92
C PRO A 42 -14.81 9.30 13.28
N VAL A 43 -14.14 9.03 12.16
CA VAL A 43 -13.57 10.10 11.33
C VAL A 43 -14.72 10.85 10.67
N ARG A 44 -14.85 12.15 10.98
CA ARG A 44 -15.81 13.06 10.34
C ARG A 44 -15.06 13.91 9.32
N ALA A 45 -14.80 13.34 8.15
CA ALA A 45 -14.02 14.00 7.12
C ALA A 45 -14.76 13.89 5.77
N ASN A 46 -15.26 15.02 5.27
CA ASN A 46 -15.89 15.07 3.95
C ASN A 46 -14.82 14.92 2.85
N GLY A 47 -15.17 14.22 1.77
CA GLY A 47 -14.30 14.05 0.61
C GLY A 47 -13.21 12.96 0.81
N PHE A 48 -13.37 12.11 1.83
CA PHE A 48 -12.52 10.94 2.00
C PHE A 48 -13.25 9.67 1.57
N THR A 49 -12.54 8.81 0.85
CA THR A 49 -12.94 7.42 0.63
C THR A 49 -12.55 6.60 1.85
N ARG A 50 -13.52 5.93 2.45
CA ARG A 50 -13.30 5.05 3.61
C ARG A 50 -13.08 3.62 3.15
N ILE A 51 -12.02 2.99 3.65
CA ILE A 51 -11.67 1.60 3.38
C ILE A 51 -11.59 0.85 4.71
N PRO A 52 -12.39 -0.21 4.91
CA PRO A 52 -12.23 -1.08 6.06
C PRO A 52 -10.95 -1.89 5.94
N VAL A 53 -10.23 -2.07 7.06
CA VAL A 53 -9.01 -2.88 7.08
C VAL A 53 -9.12 -4.01 8.09
N LYS A 54 -8.35 -5.07 7.83
CA LYS A 54 -8.13 -6.18 8.76
C LYS A 54 -6.71 -6.05 9.31
N LEU A 55 -6.57 -6.12 10.63
CA LEU A 55 -5.25 -6.23 11.24
C LEU A 55 -4.79 -7.68 11.22
N ARG A 56 -3.60 -7.91 10.70
CA ARG A 56 -2.90 -9.19 10.80
C ARG A 56 -1.64 -9.00 11.63
N TYR A 57 -1.29 -9.97 12.44
CA TYR A 57 -0.18 -9.90 13.41
C TYR A 57 -0.24 -8.67 14.34
N GLY A 58 -1.45 -8.13 14.59
CA GLY A 58 -1.67 -7.00 15.47
C GLY A 58 -1.40 -5.61 14.89
N HIS A 59 -0.66 -5.49 13.80
CA HIS A 59 -0.23 -4.19 13.25
C HIS A 59 -0.30 -4.08 11.72
N LEU A 60 -0.32 -5.19 10.99
CA LEU A 60 -0.32 -5.18 9.53
C LEU A 60 -1.72 -4.82 8.99
N LEU A 61 -1.82 -3.70 8.29
CA LEU A 61 -3.07 -3.20 7.71
C LEU A 61 -3.34 -3.86 6.35
N MET A 62 -4.27 -4.80 6.34
CA MET A 62 -4.71 -5.49 5.12
C MET A 62 -6.06 -5.00 4.67
N PHE A 63 -6.22 -4.78 3.37
CA PHE A 63 -7.47 -4.31 2.76
C PHE A 63 -7.65 -4.84 1.35
N ASP A 64 -8.86 -4.68 0.84
CA ASP A 64 -9.23 -5.15 -0.50
C ASP A 64 -8.92 -4.07 -1.53
N VAL A 65 -8.24 -4.47 -2.61
CA VAL A 65 -8.00 -3.66 -3.80
C VAL A 65 -8.36 -4.46 -5.05
N THR A 66 -8.60 -3.77 -6.14
CA THR A 66 -8.69 -4.39 -7.46
C THR A 66 -7.60 -3.81 -8.36
N LEU A 67 -6.85 -4.68 -9.01
CA LEU A 67 -5.82 -4.34 -9.97
C LEU A 67 -6.08 -5.09 -11.27
N ALA A 68 -6.51 -4.37 -12.31
CA ALA A 68 -6.87 -4.97 -13.60
C ALA A 68 -7.81 -6.18 -13.47
N GLY A 69 -8.84 -6.10 -12.61
CA GLY A 69 -9.81 -7.16 -12.35
C GLY A 69 -9.30 -8.33 -11.50
N VAL A 70 -8.04 -8.29 -11.04
CA VAL A 70 -7.51 -9.21 -10.02
C VAL A 70 -7.69 -8.56 -8.65
N ARG A 71 -8.04 -9.35 -7.64
CA ARG A 71 -8.18 -8.90 -6.25
C ARG A 71 -7.03 -9.46 -5.39
N PRO A 72 -5.88 -8.79 -5.36
CA PRO A 72 -4.81 -9.17 -4.46
C PRO A 72 -5.15 -8.85 -3.00
N ARG A 73 -4.48 -9.52 -2.08
CA ARG A 73 -4.40 -9.08 -0.69
C ARG A 73 -3.46 -7.89 -0.63
N ALA A 74 -3.99 -6.71 -0.37
CA ALA A 74 -3.18 -5.52 -0.28
C ALA A 74 -2.79 -5.21 1.17
N MET A 75 -1.59 -4.66 1.32
CA MET A 75 -1.03 -4.18 2.57
C MET A 75 -0.53 -2.76 2.38
N LEU A 76 -0.77 -1.91 3.38
CA LEU A 76 -0.23 -0.57 3.41
C LEU A 76 1.14 -0.59 4.09
N ASP A 77 2.16 -0.07 3.41
CA ASP A 77 3.51 0.03 3.96
C ASP A 77 4.12 1.41 3.69
N THR A 78 4.08 2.26 4.70
CA THR A 78 4.69 3.60 4.64
C THR A 78 6.22 3.57 4.72
N GLY A 79 6.82 2.42 5.00
CA GLY A 79 8.28 2.20 4.97
C GLY A 79 8.80 1.79 3.60
N ALA A 80 7.92 1.36 2.69
CA ALA A 80 8.31 0.99 1.33
C ALA A 80 8.24 2.20 0.40
N GLN A 81 9.30 2.44 -0.37
CA GLN A 81 9.30 3.51 -1.39
C GLN A 81 8.43 3.15 -2.58
N SER A 82 8.43 1.88 -2.99
CA SER A 82 7.76 1.40 -4.20
C SER A 82 6.69 0.38 -3.88
N THR A 83 5.65 0.39 -4.70
CA THR A 83 4.59 -0.62 -4.66
C THR A 83 5.07 -1.91 -5.31
N ILE A 84 4.93 -3.03 -4.59
CA ILE A 84 5.48 -4.32 -4.98
C ILE A 84 4.39 -5.39 -5.00
N GLY A 85 4.28 -6.10 -6.12
CA GLY A 85 3.45 -7.29 -6.27
C GLY A 85 4.28 -8.57 -6.22
N ASN A 86 3.72 -9.66 -5.70
CA ASN A 86 4.39 -10.96 -5.73
C ASN A 86 4.24 -11.67 -7.10
N SER A 87 4.99 -12.75 -7.32
CA SER A 87 4.91 -13.58 -8.54
C SER A 87 3.53 -14.17 -8.78
N SER A 88 2.77 -14.49 -7.74
CA SER A 88 1.40 -14.97 -7.86
C SER A 88 0.46 -13.91 -8.43
N LEU A 89 0.60 -12.65 -8.03
CA LEU A 89 -0.14 -11.53 -8.62
C LEU A 89 0.27 -11.31 -10.09
N ARG A 90 1.57 -11.36 -10.36
CA ARG A 90 2.09 -11.24 -11.74
C ARG A 90 1.50 -12.28 -12.66
N ALA A 91 1.46 -13.55 -12.21
CA ALA A 91 0.87 -14.66 -12.98
C ALA A 91 -0.65 -14.49 -13.18
N ALA A 92 -1.37 -13.99 -12.19
CA ALA A 92 -2.81 -13.71 -12.29
C ALA A 92 -3.11 -12.62 -13.32
N LEU A 93 -2.31 -11.54 -13.35
CA LEU A 93 -2.43 -10.46 -14.33
C LEU A 93 -2.09 -10.93 -15.75
N ALA A 94 -1.07 -11.79 -15.93
CA ALA A 94 -0.72 -12.36 -17.22
C ALA A 94 -1.85 -13.23 -17.80
N ARG A 95 -2.55 -13.98 -16.95
CA ARG A 95 -3.73 -14.76 -17.36
C ARG A 95 -4.87 -13.86 -17.83
N ARG A 96 -5.10 -12.72 -17.17
CA ARG A 96 -6.10 -11.73 -17.59
C ARG A 96 -5.77 -11.10 -18.95
N LYS A 97 -4.52 -10.76 -19.19
CA LYS A 97 -4.07 -10.25 -20.51
C LYS A 97 -4.39 -11.23 -21.64
N ARG A 98 -4.16 -12.54 -21.44
CA ARG A 98 -4.50 -13.59 -22.43
C ARG A 98 -6.02 -13.73 -22.66
N GLN A 99 -6.84 -13.26 -21.74
CA GLN A 99 -8.31 -13.24 -21.85
C GLN A 99 -8.86 -11.97 -22.51
N GLY A 100 -8.02 -11.14 -23.15
CA GLY A 100 -8.45 -9.94 -23.87
C GLY A 100 -8.64 -8.69 -23.02
N VAL A 101 -8.09 -8.64 -21.80
CA VAL A 101 -8.03 -7.40 -21.00
C VAL A 101 -6.88 -6.55 -21.55
N GLU A 102 -7.19 -5.64 -22.47
CA GLU A 102 -6.21 -4.94 -23.34
C GLU A 102 -5.29 -3.92 -22.64
N ASN A 103 -5.45 -3.64 -21.35
CA ASN A 103 -4.84 -2.45 -20.74
C ASN A 103 -3.63 -2.73 -19.84
N ILE A 104 -2.88 -3.80 -20.05
CA ILE A 104 -1.62 -4.02 -19.34
C ILE A 104 -0.46 -3.65 -20.25
N ILE A 105 0.06 -2.45 -20.11
CA ILE A 105 1.28 -2.02 -20.81
C ILE A 105 2.47 -2.55 -19.99
N ILE A 106 3.24 -3.44 -20.60
CA ILE A 106 4.47 -3.98 -20.02
C ILE A 106 5.59 -3.02 -20.37
N GLY A 107 6.06 -2.24 -19.38
CA GLY A 107 7.33 -1.53 -19.45
C GLY A 107 8.41 -2.38 -18.78
N VAL A 108 9.52 -2.63 -19.45
CA VAL A 108 10.68 -3.29 -18.84
C VAL A 108 11.65 -2.20 -18.42
N THR A 109 11.72 -1.92 -17.13
CA THR A 109 12.82 -1.13 -16.57
C THR A 109 13.70 -2.13 -15.81
N LEU A 110 14.92 -2.32 -16.30
CA LEU A 110 15.94 -3.13 -15.62
C LEU A 110 16.57 -2.25 -14.52
N ASP A 111 15.96 -2.24 -13.34
CA ASP A 111 16.63 -1.73 -12.16
C ASP A 111 17.40 -2.88 -11.47
N ALA A 112 18.49 -2.53 -10.78
CA ALA A 112 19.50 -3.47 -10.28
C ALA A 112 19.02 -4.48 -9.22
N GLN A 113 17.77 -4.44 -8.83
CA GLN A 113 17.09 -5.48 -8.07
C GLN A 113 16.10 -6.18 -9.02
N LYS A 114 16.43 -7.39 -9.43
CA LYS A 114 15.72 -8.34 -10.30
C LYS A 114 14.17 -8.32 -10.20
N GLY A 115 13.54 -7.23 -10.58
CA GLY A 115 12.08 -7.06 -10.61
C GLY A 115 11.60 -6.53 -11.96
N GLU A 116 10.48 -7.04 -12.44
CA GLU A 116 9.79 -6.51 -13.62
C GLU A 116 8.81 -5.42 -13.16
N THR A 117 8.92 -4.21 -13.70
CA THR A 117 7.98 -3.12 -13.41
C THR A 117 6.92 -3.04 -14.51
N LEU A 118 5.66 -3.05 -14.12
CA LEU A 118 4.53 -2.88 -15.01
C LEU A 118 3.79 -1.58 -14.71
N LEU A 119 3.35 -0.91 -15.77
CA LEU A 119 2.39 0.17 -15.63
C LEU A 119 0.99 -0.46 -15.40
N ALA A 120 0.44 -0.29 -14.21
CA ALA A 120 -0.89 -0.75 -13.88
C ALA A 120 -1.95 0.19 -14.49
N PRO A 121 -2.96 -0.32 -15.21
CA PRO A 121 -3.96 0.52 -15.86
C PRO A 121 -4.84 1.26 -14.84
N ALA A 122 -5.19 0.61 -13.76
CA ALA A 122 -5.94 1.18 -12.65
C ALA A 122 -5.75 0.33 -11.39
N VAL A 123 -5.63 1.01 -10.26
CA VAL A 123 -5.70 0.43 -8.92
C VAL A 123 -6.96 1.01 -8.26
N GLU A 124 -7.91 0.15 -7.93
CA GLU A 124 -9.17 0.53 -7.30
C GLU A 124 -9.09 0.29 -5.80
N LEU A 125 -9.30 1.35 -5.02
CA LEU A 125 -9.24 1.40 -3.56
C LEU A 125 -10.60 1.88 -3.03
N GLY A 126 -11.55 0.98 -2.82
CA GLY A 126 -12.93 1.36 -2.57
C GLY A 126 -13.50 2.15 -3.75
N ASP A 127 -14.00 3.37 -3.50
CA ASP A 127 -14.53 4.26 -4.55
C ASP A 127 -13.43 5.09 -5.26
N LEU A 128 -12.18 4.96 -4.82
CA LEU A 128 -11.04 5.67 -5.41
C LEU A 128 -10.39 4.83 -6.50
N THR A 129 -10.17 5.40 -7.68
CA THR A 129 -9.43 4.79 -8.78
C THR A 129 -8.18 5.60 -9.07
N LEU A 130 -7.02 4.98 -8.88
CA LEU A 130 -5.71 5.54 -9.22
C LEU A 130 -5.25 4.97 -10.57
N ARG A 131 -4.74 5.82 -11.45
CA ARG A 131 -4.29 5.44 -12.80
C ARG A 131 -2.82 5.77 -13.00
N GLY A 132 -2.18 5.05 -13.94
CA GLY A 132 -0.77 5.29 -14.27
C GLY A 132 0.20 4.87 -13.18
N MET A 133 -0.22 3.97 -12.29
CA MET A 133 0.62 3.45 -11.21
C MET A 133 1.62 2.44 -11.74
N GLN A 134 2.85 2.52 -11.25
CA GLN A 134 3.85 1.49 -11.48
C GLN A 134 3.77 0.44 -10.37
N VAL A 135 3.89 -0.82 -10.74
CA VAL A 135 3.98 -1.94 -9.79
C VAL A 135 5.19 -2.76 -10.16
N THR A 136 6.12 -2.88 -9.25
CA THR A 136 7.30 -3.76 -9.40
C THR A 136 6.94 -5.16 -8.91
N PHE A 137 7.32 -6.19 -9.67
CA PHE A 137 7.04 -7.57 -9.30
C PHE A 137 8.31 -8.28 -8.89
N GLY A 138 8.25 -8.92 -7.73
CA GLY A 138 9.36 -9.71 -7.19
C GLY A 138 8.93 -10.49 -5.95
N ASP A 139 9.61 -11.61 -5.72
CA ASP A 139 9.38 -12.43 -4.54
C ASP A 139 10.25 -11.88 -3.39
N MET A 140 9.70 -10.91 -2.68
CA MET A 140 10.32 -10.33 -1.50
C MET A 140 10.12 -11.26 -0.30
N TYR A 141 11.14 -11.37 0.55
CA TYR A 141 11.08 -12.13 1.81
C TYR A 141 9.84 -11.81 2.66
N ILE A 142 9.35 -10.57 2.57
CA ILE A 142 8.18 -10.12 3.32
C ILE A 142 6.92 -10.91 2.98
N PHE A 143 6.73 -11.31 1.70
CA PHE A 143 5.58 -12.14 1.29
C PHE A 143 5.67 -13.56 1.86
N GLU A 144 6.87 -14.11 2.00
CA GLU A 144 7.11 -15.39 2.65
C GLU A 144 6.83 -15.30 4.14
N ALA A 145 7.41 -14.30 4.83
CA ALA A 145 7.19 -14.05 6.26
C ALA A 145 5.70 -13.89 6.61
N TRP A 146 4.93 -13.33 5.70
CA TRP A 146 3.48 -13.14 5.88
C TRP A 146 2.64 -14.29 5.31
N LYS A 147 3.25 -15.36 4.81
CA LYS A 147 2.59 -16.53 4.21
C LYS A 147 1.63 -16.12 3.07
N MET A 148 2.13 -15.33 2.14
CA MET A 148 1.38 -14.78 0.99
C MET A 148 2.04 -15.08 -0.35
N THR A 149 2.97 -16.03 -0.44
CA THR A 149 3.66 -16.40 -1.67
C THR A 149 2.71 -16.99 -2.73
N ASP A 150 1.77 -17.84 -2.29
CA ASP A 150 0.90 -18.61 -3.19
C ASP A 150 -0.40 -17.90 -3.58
N THR A 151 -0.64 -16.72 -3.04
CA THR A 151 -1.85 -15.93 -3.34
C THR A 151 -1.45 -14.56 -3.87
N PRO A 152 -2.20 -13.97 -4.84
CA PRO A 152 -1.95 -12.63 -5.29
C PRO A 152 -1.86 -11.65 -4.12
N ALA A 153 -0.72 -10.97 -3.98
CA ALA A 153 -0.46 -10.02 -2.90
C ALA A 153 0.19 -8.75 -3.45
N LEU A 154 -0.13 -7.61 -2.84
CA LEU A 154 0.33 -6.29 -3.22
C LEU A 154 0.73 -5.50 -1.97
N LEU A 155 1.96 -5.04 -1.92
CA LEU A 155 2.46 -4.07 -0.95
C LEU A 155 2.32 -2.68 -1.56
N ILE A 156 1.54 -1.81 -0.95
CA ILE A 156 1.34 -0.44 -1.44
C ILE A 156 2.31 0.48 -0.71
N GLY A 157 3.26 1.02 -1.46
CA GLY A 157 4.33 1.89 -1.00
C GLY A 157 4.01 3.38 -1.13
N MET A 158 5.01 4.19 -0.80
CA MET A 158 4.92 5.66 -0.79
C MET A 158 4.76 6.26 -2.20
N ASP A 159 5.14 5.54 -3.24
CA ASP A 159 4.91 5.92 -4.65
C ASP A 159 3.41 6.05 -4.99
N ILE A 160 2.55 5.27 -4.33
CA ILE A 160 1.08 5.39 -4.44
C ILE A 160 0.52 6.24 -3.29
N ILE A 161 0.96 6.00 -2.06
CA ILE A 161 0.46 6.71 -0.88
C ILE A 161 0.72 8.21 -0.98
N GLY A 162 1.90 8.60 -1.46
CA GLY A 162 2.32 10.00 -1.61
C GLY A 162 1.59 10.78 -2.71
N LEU A 163 0.78 10.11 -3.54
CA LEU A 163 -0.09 10.79 -4.51
C LEU A 163 -1.40 11.29 -3.89
N LEU A 164 -1.68 10.94 -2.65
CA LEU A 164 -2.86 11.40 -1.93
C LEU A 164 -2.63 12.82 -1.38
N ASP A 165 -3.69 13.60 -1.28
CA ASP A 165 -3.67 14.83 -0.49
C ASP A 165 -3.52 14.50 1.01
N SER A 166 -4.18 13.43 1.45
CA SER A 166 -4.17 13.01 2.85
C SER A 166 -4.54 11.54 3.03
N LEU A 167 -3.92 10.91 4.01
CA LEU A 167 -4.20 9.56 4.48
C LEU A 167 -4.48 9.59 5.98
N ILE A 168 -5.60 9.03 6.41
CA ILE A 168 -5.90 8.80 7.82
C ILE A 168 -5.90 7.29 8.07
N ILE A 169 -5.09 6.85 9.04
CA ILE A 169 -5.06 5.47 9.51
C ILE A 169 -5.65 5.44 10.92
N ASP A 170 -6.82 4.85 11.07
CA ASP A 170 -7.43 4.64 12.39
C ASP A 170 -7.24 3.18 12.81
N TYR A 171 -6.19 2.91 13.57
CA TYR A 171 -5.85 1.56 14.00
C TYR A 171 -6.91 0.96 14.91
N LYS A 172 -7.50 1.75 15.81
CA LYS A 172 -8.54 1.31 16.73
C LYS A 172 -9.82 0.90 16.00
N ARG A 173 -10.22 1.69 15.00
CA ARG A 173 -11.44 1.46 14.23
C ARG A 173 -11.21 0.55 13.04
N ARG A 174 -9.95 0.26 12.71
CA ARG A 174 -9.55 -0.54 11.56
C ARG A 174 -10.09 0.04 10.25
N GLU A 175 -9.77 1.30 10.03
CA GLU A 175 -10.22 2.06 8.88
C GLU A 175 -9.05 2.86 8.30
N LEU A 176 -8.99 2.91 6.96
CA LEU A 176 -8.24 3.90 6.21
C LEU A 176 -9.21 4.91 5.63
N HIS A 177 -8.81 6.16 5.60
CA HIS A 177 -9.53 7.20 4.89
C HIS A 177 -8.56 7.90 3.96
N LEU A 178 -8.85 7.86 2.66
CA LEU A 178 -8.00 8.37 1.58
C LEU A 178 -8.65 9.60 0.96
N ARG A 179 -7.87 10.65 0.77
CA ARG A 179 -8.28 11.82 -0.01
C ARG A 179 -7.32 12.00 -1.18
N ALA A 180 -7.85 11.82 -2.40
CA ALA A 180 -7.11 12.11 -3.61
C ALA A 180 -7.04 13.62 -3.89
N PRO A 181 -6.06 14.10 -4.64
CA PRO A 181 -6.03 15.45 -5.19
C PRO A 181 -7.28 15.71 -6.03
N ARG A 182 -7.75 16.96 -5.99
CA ARG A 182 -8.87 17.42 -6.82
C ARG A 182 -8.39 17.84 -8.19
#